data_a4eb2ad5c179fd781fbe9b6d9df8b66a
#
_entry.id   a4eb2ad5c179fd781fbe9b6d9df8b66a
#
_cell.length_a   1.000
_cell.length_b   1.000
_cell.length_c   1.000
_cell.angle_alpha   90.00
_cell.angle_beta   90.00
_cell.angle_gamma   90.00
#
_symmetry.space_group_name_H-M   'P 1'
#
loop_
_entity.id
_entity.type
_entity.pdbx_description
1 polymer ?
#
loop_
_entity_poly.entity_id
_entity_poly.type
_entity_poly.pdbx_seq_one_letter_code
_entity_poly.pdbx_strand_id
1 'polypeptide(L)'
;ENGVAKADIVIAAKPTRVVQFAAYELQALLKDATGADFPIVKDDAAPSGRYEIRIGESARTKHKASEFDREDSLVGADATELIGIDAQDFKTKVVYNPEPGKKFSLAGMPGYYDRQGSLQATYRFLEQDVGFRFTHPSVWGTWVPKAATLKVKTRSSKTRPFAESRCGCISPAGYWYWTKFATKADQEAWDTLGFPGYDRGQVGALKHLFILRRGGGGIYGEANHAFGFLFDRYWDKNHKNFIEFRPELPKTLVGKVAYRVLEEEETER
;
A
#
# COMPACT_ATOMS: atom_id res chain seq x y z
N GLU A 1 -18.26 -17.64 12.34
CA GLU A 1 -19.07 -17.95 13.50
C GLU A 1 -18.50 -19.17 14.23
N ASN A 2 -18.19 -19.01 15.51
CA ASN A 2 -17.59 -20.10 16.31
C ASN A 2 -16.33 -20.73 15.67
N GLY A 3 -15.43 -19.91 15.12
CA GLY A 3 -14.22 -20.37 14.45
C GLY A 3 -14.43 -21.04 13.08
N VAL A 4 -15.64 -20.97 12.53
CA VAL A 4 -15.96 -21.48 11.19
C VAL A 4 -16.30 -20.32 10.26
N ALA A 5 -15.66 -20.26 9.09
CA ALA A 5 -15.94 -19.23 8.09
C ALA A 5 -17.37 -19.41 7.53
N LYS A 6 -18.18 -18.38 7.67
CA LYS A 6 -19.53 -18.27 7.08
C LYS A 6 -19.58 -17.32 5.89
N ALA A 7 -18.42 -16.83 5.46
CA ALA A 7 -18.28 -15.97 4.30
C ALA A 7 -17.16 -16.47 3.39
N ASP A 8 -17.30 -16.20 2.10
CA ASP A 8 -16.25 -16.34 1.11
C ASP A 8 -15.72 -14.94 0.72
N ILE A 9 -14.43 -14.83 0.47
CA ILE A 9 -13.82 -13.65 -0.14
C ILE A 9 -13.89 -13.83 -1.65
N VAL A 10 -14.68 -12.97 -2.32
CA VAL A 10 -14.93 -13.10 -3.76
C VAL A 10 -14.11 -12.04 -4.52
N ILE A 11 -13.38 -12.51 -5.53
CA ILE A 11 -12.62 -11.65 -6.44
C ILE A 11 -12.92 -12.03 -7.90
N ALA A 12 -12.65 -11.13 -8.84
CA ALA A 12 -12.84 -11.41 -10.27
C ALA A 12 -12.05 -12.66 -10.71
N ALA A 13 -12.48 -13.35 -11.76
CA ALA A 13 -11.75 -14.46 -12.39
C ALA A 13 -10.33 -14.06 -12.79
N LYS A 14 -10.17 -12.82 -13.29
CA LYS A 14 -8.89 -12.18 -13.60
C LYS A 14 -8.75 -10.91 -12.75
N PRO A 15 -8.34 -11.02 -11.49
CA PRO A 15 -8.24 -9.87 -10.60
C PRO A 15 -6.97 -9.06 -10.90
N THR A 16 -7.00 -7.78 -10.60
CA THR A 16 -5.80 -6.96 -10.57
C THR A 16 -4.87 -7.41 -9.44
N ARG A 17 -3.60 -7.02 -9.50
CA ARG A 17 -2.61 -7.22 -8.43
C ARG A 17 -3.10 -6.69 -7.09
N VAL A 18 -3.68 -5.48 -7.11
CA VAL A 18 -4.21 -4.82 -5.91
C VAL A 18 -5.32 -5.64 -5.25
N VAL A 19 -6.28 -6.12 -6.05
CA VAL A 19 -7.39 -6.95 -5.56
C VAL A 19 -6.89 -8.28 -4.98
N GLN A 20 -5.91 -8.92 -5.64
CA GLN A 20 -5.32 -10.16 -5.12
C GLN A 20 -4.62 -9.91 -3.77
N PHE A 21 -3.82 -8.84 -3.68
CA PHE A 21 -3.14 -8.50 -2.43
C PHE A 21 -4.14 -8.20 -1.32
N ALA A 22 -5.18 -7.41 -1.60
CA ALA A 22 -6.23 -7.11 -0.64
C ALA A 22 -6.97 -8.36 -0.15
N ALA A 23 -7.22 -9.34 -1.03
CA ALA A 23 -7.86 -10.59 -0.66
C ALA A 23 -6.99 -11.44 0.28
N TYR A 24 -5.71 -11.56 0.00
CA TYR A 24 -4.77 -12.30 0.88
C TYR A 24 -4.58 -11.60 2.23
N GLU A 25 -4.46 -10.29 2.23
CA GLU A 25 -4.38 -9.48 3.45
C GLU A 25 -5.63 -9.66 4.30
N LEU A 26 -6.81 -9.54 3.71
CA LEU A 26 -8.08 -9.75 4.40
C LEU A 26 -8.18 -11.16 4.97
N GLN A 27 -7.84 -12.17 4.17
CA GLN A 27 -7.89 -13.58 4.60
C GLN A 27 -7.00 -13.81 5.82
N ALA A 28 -5.75 -13.35 5.77
CA ALA A 28 -4.80 -13.52 6.85
C ALA A 28 -5.26 -12.82 8.14
N LEU A 29 -5.70 -11.57 8.04
CA LEU A 29 -6.15 -10.80 9.20
C LEU A 29 -7.46 -11.35 9.80
N LEU A 30 -8.41 -11.77 8.98
CA LEU A 30 -9.63 -12.41 9.48
C LEU A 30 -9.33 -13.76 10.14
N LYS A 31 -8.40 -14.54 9.61
CA LYS A 31 -7.92 -15.78 10.25
C LYS A 31 -7.30 -15.48 11.61
N ASP A 32 -6.50 -14.43 11.69
CA ASP A 32 -5.86 -14.00 12.94
C ASP A 32 -6.89 -13.58 13.99
N ALA A 33 -7.96 -12.91 13.56
CA ALA A 33 -9.03 -12.47 14.47
C ALA A 33 -9.92 -13.61 14.95
N THR A 34 -10.21 -14.58 14.09
CA THR A 34 -11.29 -15.58 14.33
C THR A 34 -10.81 -17.01 14.45
N GLY A 35 -9.60 -17.31 14.00
CA GLY A 35 -9.10 -18.67 13.81
C GLY A 35 -9.68 -19.41 12.58
N ALA A 36 -10.63 -18.80 11.83
CA ALA A 36 -11.27 -19.41 10.69
C ALA A 36 -10.54 -19.12 9.38
N ASP A 37 -10.47 -20.12 8.51
CA ASP A 37 -9.96 -19.95 7.14
C ASP A 37 -11.10 -19.49 6.22
N PHE A 38 -11.01 -18.26 5.70
CA PHE A 38 -11.95 -17.70 4.74
C PHE A 38 -11.50 -18.05 3.33
N PRO A 39 -12.31 -18.83 2.55
CA PRO A 39 -11.95 -19.17 1.19
C PRO A 39 -11.90 -17.93 0.29
N ILE A 40 -10.87 -17.84 -0.56
CA ILE A 40 -10.86 -16.88 -1.66
C ILE A 40 -11.36 -17.61 -2.90
N VAL A 41 -12.46 -17.14 -3.44
CA VAL A 41 -13.12 -17.74 -4.61
C VAL A 41 -13.21 -16.75 -5.77
N LYS A 42 -13.23 -17.27 -6.98
CA LYS A 42 -13.41 -16.48 -8.20
C LYS A 42 -14.90 -16.25 -8.47
N ASP A 43 -15.23 -15.14 -9.10
CA ASP A 43 -16.62 -14.77 -9.42
C ASP A 43 -17.28 -15.66 -10.47
N ASP A 44 -16.51 -16.40 -11.25
CA ASP A 44 -16.97 -17.42 -12.22
C ASP A 44 -17.23 -18.80 -11.57
N ALA A 45 -16.83 -19.02 -10.32
CA ALA A 45 -17.17 -20.24 -9.58
C ALA A 45 -18.64 -20.23 -9.14
N ALA A 46 -19.24 -21.39 -8.95
CA ALA A 46 -20.59 -21.48 -8.41
C ALA A 46 -20.69 -20.89 -7.00
N PRO A 47 -21.73 -20.11 -6.66
CA PRO A 47 -21.93 -19.61 -5.31
C PRO A 47 -22.04 -20.74 -4.29
N SER A 48 -21.32 -20.61 -3.17
CA SER A 48 -21.32 -21.62 -2.10
C SER A 48 -22.55 -21.56 -1.17
N GLY A 49 -23.35 -20.51 -1.30
CA GLY A 49 -24.46 -20.20 -0.38
C GLY A 49 -24.00 -19.52 0.91
N ARG A 50 -22.70 -19.26 1.08
CA ARG A 50 -22.17 -18.45 2.18
C ARG A 50 -22.35 -16.96 1.88
N TYR A 51 -22.21 -16.13 2.91
CA TYR A 51 -22.09 -14.69 2.74
C TYR A 51 -20.86 -14.35 1.86
N GLU A 52 -20.90 -13.27 1.11
CA GLU A 52 -19.81 -12.88 0.23
C GLU A 52 -19.20 -11.54 0.67
N ILE A 53 -17.87 -11.51 0.82
CA ILE A 53 -17.08 -10.29 0.91
C ILE A 53 -16.41 -10.10 -0.44
N ARG A 54 -16.90 -9.15 -1.24
CA ARG A 54 -16.48 -8.94 -2.62
C ARG A 54 -15.43 -7.85 -2.68
N ILE A 55 -14.27 -8.13 -3.27
CA ILE A 55 -13.16 -7.20 -3.37
C ILE A 55 -12.89 -6.85 -4.83
N GLY A 56 -12.89 -5.55 -5.12
CA GLY A 56 -12.72 -5.02 -6.47
C GLY A 56 -13.94 -5.26 -7.37
N GLU A 57 -13.85 -4.76 -8.59
CA GLU A 57 -14.89 -4.99 -9.59
C GLU A 57 -14.89 -6.46 -10.03
N SER A 58 -16.05 -7.07 -10.06
CA SER A 58 -16.28 -8.47 -10.45
C SER A 58 -17.66 -8.65 -11.09
N ALA A 59 -17.95 -9.82 -11.65
CA ALA A 59 -19.28 -10.13 -12.17
C ALA A 59 -20.37 -10.13 -11.07
N ARG A 60 -19.97 -10.24 -9.80
CA ARG A 60 -20.90 -10.29 -8.67
C ARG A 60 -21.03 -8.96 -7.92
N THR A 61 -20.24 -7.94 -8.25
CA THR A 61 -20.35 -6.63 -7.63
C THR A 61 -21.45 -5.79 -8.29
N LYS A 62 -22.17 -5.02 -7.48
CA LYS A 62 -23.16 -4.07 -7.93
C LYS A 62 -22.53 -2.81 -8.49
N HIS A 63 -21.46 -2.35 -7.84
CA HIS A 63 -20.75 -1.15 -8.23
C HIS A 63 -19.62 -1.46 -9.22
N LYS A 64 -19.29 -0.46 -10.06
CA LYS A 64 -18.23 -0.52 -11.05
C LYS A 64 -17.11 0.45 -10.69
N ALA A 65 -15.87 0.13 -11.05
CA ALA A 65 -14.73 1.00 -10.82
C ALA A 65 -14.91 2.38 -11.48
N SER A 66 -15.63 2.45 -12.59
CA SER A 66 -15.94 3.70 -13.31
C SER A 66 -16.84 4.68 -12.54
N GLU A 67 -17.50 4.24 -11.46
CA GLU A 67 -18.34 5.08 -10.60
C GLU A 67 -17.53 5.87 -9.57
N PHE A 68 -16.24 5.63 -9.51
CA PHE A 68 -15.33 6.24 -8.55
C PHE A 68 -14.40 7.23 -9.26
N ASP A 69 -14.03 8.29 -8.55
CA ASP A 69 -13.03 9.23 -8.97
C ASP A 69 -11.74 9.00 -8.17
N ARG A 70 -10.59 8.98 -8.85
CA ARG A 70 -9.26 8.88 -8.26
C ARG A 70 -9.13 7.78 -7.18
N GLU A 71 -9.04 8.20 -5.93
CA GLU A 71 -8.81 7.37 -4.74
C GLU A 71 -10.09 7.11 -3.95
N ASP A 72 -11.25 7.41 -4.51
CA ASP A 72 -12.52 7.09 -3.86
C ASP A 72 -12.64 5.59 -3.68
N SER A 73 -13.23 5.18 -2.57
CA SER A 73 -13.49 3.77 -2.30
C SER A 73 -14.76 3.58 -1.49
N LEU A 74 -15.39 2.45 -1.66
CA LEU A 74 -16.68 2.11 -1.06
C LEU A 74 -16.56 0.86 -0.20
N VAL A 75 -17.16 0.92 0.99
CA VAL A 75 -17.57 -0.26 1.76
C VAL A 75 -19.10 -0.34 1.60
N GLY A 76 -19.56 -1.25 0.76
CA GLY A 76 -20.99 -1.38 0.41
C GLY A 76 -21.76 -2.25 1.38
N ALA A 77 -23.10 -2.10 1.41
CA ALA A 77 -23.97 -2.64 2.43
C ALA A 77 -24.62 -4.00 2.12
N ASP A 78 -25.03 -4.27 0.88
CA ASP A 78 -25.88 -5.44 0.56
C ASP A 78 -25.15 -6.78 0.53
N ALA A 79 -23.96 -6.80 0.03
CA ALA A 79 -22.90 -7.74 0.29
C ALA A 79 -21.72 -6.84 0.59
N THR A 80 -20.85 -7.20 1.50
CA THR A 80 -19.72 -6.34 1.78
C THR A 80 -18.89 -6.15 0.51
N GLU A 81 -19.10 -5.05 -0.19
CA GLU A 81 -18.34 -4.68 -1.39
C GLU A 81 -17.21 -3.73 -0.99
N LEU A 82 -15.99 -4.15 -1.20
CA LEU A 82 -14.78 -3.43 -0.91
C LEU A 82 -14.16 -2.99 -2.25
N ILE A 83 -14.60 -1.84 -2.77
CA ILE A 83 -14.35 -1.45 -4.15
C ILE A 83 -13.87 0.00 -4.29
N GLY A 84 -13.04 0.24 -5.26
CA GLY A 84 -12.56 1.53 -5.73
C GLY A 84 -11.77 1.36 -7.02
N ILE A 85 -11.09 2.41 -7.48
CA ILE A 85 -10.25 2.31 -8.66
C ILE A 85 -8.90 1.68 -8.28
N ASP A 86 -8.53 0.63 -8.98
CA ASP A 86 -7.26 -0.07 -8.80
C ASP A 86 -6.35 0.07 -10.02
N ALA A 87 -5.04 -0.06 -9.81
CA ALA A 87 -4.07 -0.15 -10.90
C ALA A 87 -4.35 -1.39 -11.77
N GLN A 88 -4.35 -1.21 -13.08
CA GLN A 88 -4.72 -2.24 -14.07
C GLN A 88 -3.55 -3.20 -14.35
N ASP A 89 -2.99 -3.78 -13.32
CA ASP A 89 -1.95 -4.80 -13.40
C ASP A 89 -2.54 -6.18 -13.11
N PHE A 90 -2.63 -7.00 -14.15
CA PHE A 90 -3.20 -8.35 -14.12
C PHE A 90 -2.14 -9.45 -14.26
N LYS A 91 -0.86 -9.08 -14.41
CA LYS A 91 0.22 -10.02 -14.73
C LYS A 91 1.13 -10.30 -13.56
N THR A 92 1.26 -9.37 -12.65
CA THR A 92 2.17 -9.50 -11.51
C THR A 92 1.64 -10.54 -10.54
N LYS A 93 2.47 -11.57 -10.27
CA LYS A 93 2.15 -12.59 -9.28
C LYS A 93 2.19 -11.99 -7.87
N VAL A 94 1.15 -12.26 -7.11
CA VAL A 94 1.06 -11.87 -5.70
C VAL A 94 1.41 -13.06 -4.81
N VAL A 95 2.28 -12.81 -3.82
CA VAL A 95 2.60 -13.76 -2.75
C VAL A 95 2.52 -13.01 -1.43
N TYR A 96 1.69 -13.49 -0.52
CA TYR A 96 1.51 -12.91 0.80
C TYR A 96 1.97 -13.89 1.88
N ASN A 97 3.13 -13.66 2.43
CA ASN A 97 3.68 -14.36 3.58
C ASN A 97 4.51 -13.38 4.42
N PRO A 98 3.90 -12.71 5.40
CA PRO A 98 4.58 -11.70 6.23
C PRO A 98 5.46 -12.30 7.34
N GLU A 99 5.48 -13.62 7.51
CA GLU A 99 6.25 -14.26 8.57
C GLU A 99 7.77 -14.11 8.36
N PRO A 100 8.55 -13.92 9.45
CA PRO A 100 9.99 -13.73 9.33
C PRO A 100 10.72 -14.95 8.75
N GLY A 101 11.87 -14.71 8.13
CA GLY A 101 12.75 -15.74 7.62
C GLY A 101 12.70 -15.94 6.12
N LYS A 102 13.29 -17.06 5.64
CA LYS A 102 13.56 -17.31 4.21
C LYS A 102 12.33 -17.37 3.30
N LYS A 103 11.15 -17.63 3.87
CA LYS A 103 9.89 -17.71 3.11
C LYS A 103 9.13 -16.37 3.10
N PHE A 104 9.62 -15.35 3.79
CA PHE A 104 9.01 -14.03 3.78
C PHE A 104 8.83 -13.53 2.34
N SER A 105 7.64 -13.10 2.03
CA SER A 105 7.33 -12.50 0.73
C SER A 105 6.08 -11.65 0.80
N LEU A 106 6.19 -10.41 0.39
CA LEU A 106 5.10 -9.51 0.07
C LEU A 106 5.15 -9.12 -1.41
N ALA A 107 5.54 -10.10 -2.27
CA ALA A 107 5.63 -9.87 -3.70
C ALA A 107 4.28 -9.46 -4.29
N GLY A 108 4.29 -8.47 -5.15
CA GLY A 108 3.07 -7.91 -5.72
C GLY A 108 2.32 -6.94 -4.79
N MET A 109 2.87 -6.61 -3.62
CA MET A 109 2.35 -5.51 -2.80
C MET A 109 2.27 -4.22 -3.63
N PRO A 110 1.15 -3.49 -3.61
CA PRO A 110 1.03 -2.23 -4.34
C PRO A 110 2.06 -1.19 -3.91
N GLY A 111 2.53 -0.38 -4.84
CA GLY A 111 3.35 0.79 -4.54
C GLY A 111 2.52 1.91 -3.93
N TYR A 112 3.17 2.91 -3.33
CA TYR A 112 2.47 4.05 -2.70
C TYR A 112 1.61 4.84 -3.69
N TYR A 113 2.03 4.89 -4.94
CA TYR A 113 1.39 5.68 -5.99
C TYR A 113 0.53 4.87 -6.96
N ASP A 114 0.38 3.58 -6.69
CA ASP A 114 -0.58 2.77 -7.42
C ASP A 114 -2.01 3.17 -7.01
N ARG A 115 -2.92 3.15 -7.96
CA ARG A 115 -4.34 3.22 -7.61
C ARG A 115 -4.71 1.94 -6.86
N GLN A 116 -5.26 2.09 -5.66
CA GLN A 116 -5.46 1.00 -4.71
C GLN A 116 -6.77 1.12 -3.93
N GLY A 117 -7.81 1.59 -4.61
CA GLY A 117 -9.10 1.88 -4.00
C GLY A 117 -9.72 0.70 -3.27
N SER A 118 -9.67 -0.50 -3.85
CA SER A 118 -10.21 -1.72 -3.22
C SER A 118 -9.40 -2.16 -1.99
N LEU A 119 -8.08 -1.97 -1.99
CA LEU A 119 -7.23 -2.23 -0.83
C LEU A 119 -7.55 -1.24 0.30
N GLN A 120 -7.75 0.04 -0.02
CA GLN A 120 -8.13 1.06 0.96
C GLN A 120 -9.53 0.81 1.54
N ALA A 121 -10.49 0.33 0.73
CA ALA A 121 -11.78 -0.13 1.22
C ALA A 121 -11.62 -1.30 2.20
N THR A 122 -10.73 -2.24 1.89
CA THR A 122 -10.45 -3.41 2.74
C THR A 122 -9.89 -2.98 4.11
N TYR A 123 -8.93 -2.07 4.16
CA TYR A 123 -8.40 -1.59 5.43
C TYR A 123 -9.44 -0.82 6.24
N ARG A 124 -10.28 -0.02 5.61
CA ARG A 124 -11.38 0.66 6.31
C ARG A 124 -12.41 -0.31 6.86
N PHE A 125 -12.76 -1.34 6.11
CA PHE A 125 -13.59 -2.41 6.62
C PHE A 125 -12.97 -3.08 7.86
N LEU A 126 -11.70 -3.42 7.79
CA LEU A 126 -10.97 -4.02 8.92
C LEU A 126 -10.94 -3.10 10.15
N GLU A 127 -10.66 -1.80 9.97
CA GLU A 127 -10.58 -0.87 11.08
C GLU A 127 -11.95 -0.48 11.66
N GLN A 128 -12.95 -0.23 10.81
CA GLN A 128 -14.21 0.37 11.23
C GLN A 128 -15.29 -0.65 11.55
N ASP A 129 -15.30 -1.78 10.86
CA ASP A 129 -16.35 -2.80 10.99
C ASP A 129 -15.88 -4.02 11.76
N VAL A 130 -14.62 -4.43 11.61
CA VAL A 130 -14.03 -5.55 12.34
C VAL A 130 -13.37 -5.09 13.63
N GLY A 131 -12.73 -3.92 13.64
CA GLY A 131 -12.13 -3.32 14.83
C GLY A 131 -10.62 -3.44 14.93
N PHE A 132 -9.93 -3.77 13.84
CA PHE A 132 -8.46 -3.73 13.81
C PHE A 132 -7.92 -2.32 14.09
N ARG A 133 -6.67 -2.25 14.59
CA ARG A 133 -5.90 -1.00 14.67
C ARG A 133 -4.48 -1.25 14.23
N PHE A 134 -4.01 -0.40 13.33
CA PHE A 134 -2.64 -0.43 12.83
C PHE A 134 -1.90 0.79 13.37
N THR A 135 -1.04 0.61 14.36
CA THR A 135 -0.38 1.69 15.11
C THR A 135 1.12 1.78 14.85
N HIS A 136 1.74 0.67 14.47
CA HIS A 136 3.17 0.56 14.22
C HIS A 136 3.46 -0.55 13.20
N PRO A 137 4.55 -0.48 12.42
CA PRO A 137 4.90 -1.53 11.45
C PRO A 137 5.41 -2.83 12.06
N SER A 138 5.77 -2.85 13.33
CA SER A 138 6.22 -4.05 14.04
C SER A 138 5.09 -5.03 14.35
N VAL A 139 5.45 -6.24 14.79
CA VAL A 139 4.49 -7.25 15.24
C VAL A 139 3.59 -6.77 16.39
N TRP A 140 4.03 -5.78 17.18
CA TRP A 140 3.24 -5.21 18.26
C TRP A 140 2.22 -4.16 17.79
N GLY A 141 2.39 -3.67 16.58
CA GLY A 141 1.64 -2.52 16.07
C GLY A 141 0.29 -2.87 15.45
N THR A 142 -0.04 -4.14 15.31
CA THR A 142 -1.35 -4.58 14.84
C THR A 142 -2.17 -5.10 16.01
N TRP A 143 -3.15 -4.31 16.44
CA TRP A 143 -4.12 -4.80 17.40
C TRP A 143 -5.19 -5.59 16.67
N VAL A 144 -5.35 -6.86 17.05
CA VAL A 144 -6.26 -7.82 16.44
C VAL A 144 -7.43 -8.08 17.39
N PRO A 145 -8.67 -7.80 16.99
CA PRO A 145 -9.84 -8.13 17.80
C PRO A 145 -10.04 -9.66 17.80
N LYS A 146 -9.68 -10.33 18.87
CA LYS A 146 -9.87 -11.77 18.99
C LYS A 146 -11.34 -12.09 19.28
N ALA A 147 -12.03 -12.69 18.34
CA ALA A 147 -13.42 -13.05 18.49
C ALA A 147 -13.78 -14.29 17.66
N ALA A 148 -14.28 -15.34 18.30
CA ALA A 148 -14.76 -16.54 17.59
C ALA A 148 -15.94 -16.26 16.66
N THR A 149 -16.68 -15.17 16.90
CA THR A 149 -17.79 -14.72 16.06
C THR A 149 -17.65 -13.23 15.79
N LEU A 150 -17.47 -12.86 14.53
CA LEU A 150 -17.52 -11.48 14.07
C LEU A 150 -18.93 -11.12 13.60
N LYS A 151 -19.45 -10.02 14.12
CA LYS A 151 -20.69 -9.40 13.65
C LYS A 151 -20.36 -8.09 12.95
N VAL A 152 -20.52 -8.06 11.66
CA VAL A 152 -20.26 -6.87 10.84
C VAL A 152 -21.56 -6.08 10.69
N LYS A 153 -21.48 -4.76 10.89
CA LYS A 153 -22.63 -3.87 10.67
C LYS A 153 -22.85 -3.67 9.18
N THR A 154 -24.09 -3.85 8.75
CA THR A 154 -24.48 -3.51 7.39
C THR A 154 -24.51 -1.99 7.23
N ARG A 155 -23.62 -1.46 6.43
CA ARG A 155 -23.56 -0.02 6.11
C ARG A 155 -22.96 0.20 4.74
N SER A 156 -23.29 1.32 4.12
CA SER A 156 -22.61 1.80 2.93
C SER A 156 -21.83 3.06 3.27
N SER A 157 -20.56 3.10 2.94
CA SER A 157 -19.68 4.24 3.20
C SER A 157 -18.74 4.46 2.03
N LYS A 158 -19.03 5.49 1.23
CA LYS A 158 -18.09 6.01 0.23
C LYS A 158 -17.18 7.02 0.90
N THR A 159 -15.88 6.92 0.69
CA THR A 159 -14.89 7.81 1.29
C THR A 159 -13.94 8.31 0.22
N ARG A 160 -13.68 9.60 0.25
CA ARG A 160 -12.63 10.27 -0.51
C ARG A 160 -11.51 10.66 0.46
N PRO A 161 -10.25 10.33 0.18
CA PRO A 161 -9.15 10.82 0.99
C PRO A 161 -9.09 12.34 1.00
N PHE A 162 -8.83 12.92 2.18
CA PHE A 162 -8.72 14.37 2.34
C PHE A 162 -7.53 14.95 1.58
N ALA A 163 -6.38 14.26 1.64
CA ALA A 163 -5.16 14.68 0.97
C ALA A 163 -4.90 13.85 -0.28
N GLU A 164 -4.53 14.49 -1.37
CA GLU A 164 -4.19 13.82 -2.64
C GLU A 164 -2.86 13.06 -2.55
N SER A 165 -1.91 13.52 -1.75
CA SER A 165 -0.65 12.83 -1.45
C SER A 165 -0.59 12.47 0.03
N ARG A 166 -0.45 11.19 0.32
CA ARG A 166 -0.46 10.64 1.68
C ARG A 166 0.76 9.76 1.95
N CYS A 167 1.85 10.06 1.28
CA CYS A 167 3.13 9.45 1.58
C CYS A 167 3.69 10.05 2.84
N GLY A 168 3.23 9.56 3.97
CA GLY A 168 3.83 9.86 5.24
C GLY A 168 5.25 9.33 5.26
N CYS A 169 6.23 10.23 5.36
CA CYS A 169 7.57 9.83 5.68
C CYS A 169 7.57 9.25 7.10
N ILE A 170 7.26 7.94 7.24
CA ILE A 170 7.58 7.21 8.46
C ILE A 170 9.07 6.90 8.39
N SER A 171 9.84 7.94 8.29
CA SER A 171 11.24 7.89 8.59
C SER A 171 11.46 8.87 9.72
N PRO A 172 11.50 8.40 10.95
CA PRO A 172 12.33 9.10 11.90
C PRO A 172 13.71 9.16 11.23
N ALA A 173 14.40 10.30 11.31
CA ALA A 173 15.77 10.43 10.83
C ALA A 173 16.66 9.25 11.32
N GLY A 174 16.36 8.69 12.48
CA GLY A 174 16.92 7.44 12.99
C GLY A 174 16.75 6.22 12.10
N TYR A 175 15.64 6.06 11.38
CA TYR A 175 15.45 4.86 10.53
C TYR A 175 16.35 4.82 9.30
N TRP A 176 16.59 5.94 8.64
CA TRP A 176 17.56 6.06 7.54
C TRP A 176 18.97 5.71 8.01
N TYR A 177 19.30 6.17 9.21
CA TYR A 177 20.56 5.88 9.87
C TYR A 177 20.72 4.38 10.13
N TRP A 178 19.71 3.76 10.75
CA TRP A 178 19.69 2.34 11.09
C TRP A 178 19.79 1.42 9.88
N THR A 179 19.05 1.70 8.80
CA THR A 179 19.09 0.84 7.60
C THR A 179 20.37 0.94 6.79
N LYS A 180 21.11 2.03 6.92
CA LYS A 180 22.36 2.25 6.16
C LYS A 180 23.60 1.73 6.87
N PHE A 181 23.57 1.65 8.19
CA PHE A 181 24.72 1.34 9.03
C PHE A 181 24.49 0.16 9.99
N ALA A 182 23.48 -0.68 9.72
CA ALA A 182 23.13 -1.79 10.61
C ALA A 182 24.31 -2.75 10.79
N THR A 183 24.85 -2.78 11.98
CA THR A 183 25.81 -3.76 12.49
C THR A 183 25.07 -4.97 13.05
N LYS A 184 25.81 -5.99 13.50
CA LYS A 184 25.21 -7.15 14.19
C LYS A 184 24.50 -6.73 15.48
N ALA A 185 25.04 -5.73 16.21
CA ALA A 185 24.40 -5.16 17.39
C ALA A 185 23.05 -4.47 17.05
N ASP A 186 22.97 -3.85 15.85
CA ASP A 186 21.72 -3.26 15.39
C ASP A 186 20.65 -4.32 15.10
N GLN A 187 21.04 -5.52 14.64
CA GLN A 187 20.10 -6.63 14.43
C GLN A 187 19.47 -7.10 15.75
N GLU A 188 20.25 -7.19 16.81
CA GLU A 188 19.74 -7.50 18.17
C GLU A 188 18.78 -6.40 18.66
N ALA A 189 19.05 -5.13 18.34
CA ALA A 189 18.16 -4.02 18.63
C ALA A 189 16.82 -4.10 17.86
N TRP A 190 16.78 -4.68 16.66
CA TRP A 190 15.53 -4.84 15.90
C TRP A 190 14.55 -5.78 16.59
N ASP A 191 15.03 -6.81 17.25
CA ASP A 191 14.18 -7.71 18.02
C ASP A 191 13.51 -6.95 19.18
N THR A 192 14.24 -6.04 19.82
CA THR A 192 13.70 -5.17 20.88
C THR A 192 12.77 -4.09 20.34
N LEU A 193 12.84 -3.75 19.05
CA LEU A 193 11.92 -2.82 18.38
C LEU A 193 10.67 -3.49 17.79
N GLY A 194 10.48 -4.78 18.06
CA GLY A 194 9.31 -5.53 17.63
C GLY A 194 9.40 -6.11 16.23
N PHE A 195 10.62 -6.42 15.77
CA PHE A 195 10.86 -7.11 14.50
C PHE A 195 11.69 -8.40 14.70
N PRO A 196 11.29 -9.31 15.61
CA PRO A 196 12.07 -10.50 15.93
C PRO A 196 12.19 -11.41 14.71
N GLY A 197 13.44 -11.76 14.37
CA GLY A 197 13.73 -12.64 13.26
C GLY A 197 13.57 -12.06 11.85
N TYR A 198 13.23 -10.77 11.72
CA TYR A 198 13.16 -10.10 10.43
C TYR A 198 14.50 -9.50 10.02
N ASP A 199 14.85 -9.66 8.75
CA ASP A 199 15.98 -8.94 8.17
C ASP A 199 15.59 -7.51 7.75
N ARG A 200 16.60 -6.72 7.36
CA ARG A 200 16.44 -5.33 6.96
C ARG A 200 15.45 -5.14 5.80
N GLY A 201 15.49 -6.01 4.79
CA GLY A 201 14.61 -5.92 3.63
C GLY A 201 13.16 -6.20 4.02
N GLN A 202 12.96 -7.21 4.87
CA GLN A 202 11.67 -7.60 5.40
C GLN A 202 11.05 -6.48 6.25
N VAL A 203 11.84 -5.84 7.12
CA VAL A 203 11.38 -4.67 7.89
C VAL A 203 11.00 -3.51 6.97
N GLY A 204 11.76 -3.29 5.90
CA GLY A 204 11.40 -2.30 4.87
C GLY A 204 10.04 -2.58 4.23
N ALA A 205 9.78 -3.84 3.89
CA ALA A 205 8.50 -4.27 3.34
C ALA A 205 7.34 -4.14 4.34
N LEU A 206 7.55 -4.49 5.61
CA LEU A 206 6.54 -4.32 6.67
C LEU A 206 6.20 -2.84 6.91
N LYS A 207 7.16 -1.95 6.81
CA LYS A 207 6.91 -0.50 6.88
C LYS A 207 6.08 -0.01 5.71
N HIS A 208 6.39 -0.47 4.51
CA HIS A 208 5.57 -0.17 3.35
C HIS A 208 4.12 -0.65 3.57
N LEU A 209 3.95 -1.90 3.98
CA LEU A 209 2.65 -2.47 4.31
C LEU A 209 1.90 -1.63 5.36
N PHE A 210 2.59 -1.19 6.41
CA PHE A 210 2.01 -0.33 7.43
C PHE A 210 1.52 1.01 6.86
N ILE A 211 2.28 1.64 5.97
CA ILE A 211 1.85 2.89 5.32
C ILE A 211 0.57 2.65 4.51
N LEU A 212 0.50 1.55 3.74
CA LEU A 212 -0.71 1.19 2.99
C LEU A 212 -1.91 0.98 3.93
N ARG A 213 -1.73 0.27 5.05
CA ARG A 213 -2.76 0.04 6.08
C ARG A 213 -3.27 1.33 6.71
N ARG A 214 -2.43 2.37 6.77
CA ARG A 214 -2.77 3.69 7.30
C ARG A 214 -3.34 4.65 6.24
N GLY A 215 -3.71 4.14 5.08
CA GLY A 215 -4.26 4.95 4.00
C GLY A 215 -3.21 5.69 3.18
N GLY A 216 -1.94 5.31 3.29
CA GLY A 216 -0.88 5.87 2.47
C GLY A 216 -1.08 5.61 0.99
N GLY A 217 -0.72 6.58 0.17
CA GLY A 217 -0.91 6.51 -1.28
C GLY A 217 -1.18 7.87 -1.89
N GLY A 218 -1.69 7.87 -3.10
CA GLY A 218 -2.12 9.08 -3.79
C GLY A 218 -1.23 9.50 -4.95
N ILE A 219 -1.23 10.77 -5.25
CA ILE A 219 -0.45 11.34 -6.35
C ILE A 219 1.01 11.52 -5.89
N TYR A 220 1.93 11.12 -6.74
CA TYR A 220 3.34 11.36 -6.53
C TYR A 220 3.61 12.86 -6.57
N GLY A 221 4.03 13.41 -5.44
CA GLY A 221 4.55 14.77 -5.36
C GLY A 221 6.07 14.72 -5.17
N GLU A 222 6.81 15.05 -6.19
CA GLU A 222 8.28 15.15 -6.13
C GLU A 222 8.69 16.43 -5.37
N ALA A 223 8.42 16.49 -4.08
CA ALA A 223 8.72 17.68 -3.30
C ALA A 223 10.07 17.61 -2.56
N ASN A 224 10.77 16.46 -2.55
CA ASN A 224 11.99 16.28 -1.81
C ASN A 224 13.20 16.12 -2.73
N HIS A 225 14.19 16.99 -2.56
CA HIS A 225 15.45 16.96 -3.32
C HIS A 225 15.23 16.98 -4.85
N ALA A 226 14.17 17.64 -5.29
CA ALA A 226 13.68 17.61 -6.66
C ALA A 226 14.75 18.00 -7.69
N PHE A 227 15.63 18.92 -7.35
CA PHE A 227 16.67 19.38 -8.28
C PHE A 227 17.69 18.28 -8.61
N GLY A 228 18.26 17.61 -7.63
CA GLY A 228 19.21 16.52 -7.87
C GLY A 228 18.55 15.36 -8.61
N PHE A 229 17.33 14.98 -8.21
CA PHE A 229 16.59 13.88 -8.77
C PHE A 229 16.06 14.18 -10.18
N LEU A 230 15.54 15.37 -10.42
CA LEU A 230 15.14 15.83 -11.76
C LEU A 230 16.36 15.92 -12.66
N PHE A 231 17.47 16.42 -12.15
CA PHE A 231 18.72 16.51 -12.86
C PHE A 231 19.22 15.12 -13.26
N ASP A 232 19.34 14.18 -12.33
CA ASP A 232 19.81 12.82 -12.60
C ASP A 232 18.87 12.04 -13.52
N ARG A 233 17.56 12.21 -13.38
CA ARG A 233 16.55 11.49 -14.18
C ARG A 233 16.39 12.04 -15.58
N TYR A 234 16.46 13.36 -15.76
CA TYR A 234 16.17 14.01 -17.04
C TYR A 234 17.44 14.42 -17.78
N TRP A 235 18.53 14.55 -17.07
CA TRP A 235 19.79 14.94 -17.64
C TRP A 235 20.25 14.00 -18.75
N ASP A 236 20.35 12.70 -18.48
CA ASP A 236 20.83 11.72 -19.45
C ASP A 236 19.90 11.54 -20.66
N LYS A 237 18.61 11.79 -20.47
CA LYS A 237 17.60 11.59 -21.53
C LYS A 237 17.28 12.87 -22.31
N ASN A 238 17.42 14.03 -21.69
CA ASN A 238 16.96 15.30 -22.23
C ASN A 238 17.99 16.45 -22.09
N HIS A 239 19.28 16.13 -21.95
CA HIS A 239 20.30 17.18 -21.76
C HIS A 239 20.32 18.20 -22.89
N LYS A 240 19.96 17.83 -24.12
CA LYS A 240 19.83 18.77 -25.25
C LYS A 240 18.76 19.83 -24.95
N ASN A 241 17.59 19.42 -24.51
CA ASN A 241 16.49 20.34 -24.20
C ASN A 241 16.82 21.26 -23.02
N PHE A 242 17.55 20.76 -22.06
CA PHE A 242 17.99 21.56 -20.91
C PHE A 242 19.05 22.59 -21.31
N ILE A 243 19.99 22.24 -22.18
CA ILE A 243 21.00 23.19 -22.72
C ILE A 243 20.38 24.18 -23.71
N GLU A 244 19.39 23.76 -24.50
CA GLU A 244 18.66 24.65 -25.38
C GLU A 244 17.79 25.66 -24.60
N PHE A 245 17.30 25.27 -23.44
CA PHE A 245 16.55 26.14 -22.55
C PHE A 245 17.43 27.18 -21.82
N ARG A 246 18.71 26.86 -21.61
CA ARG A 246 19.74 27.74 -21.00
C ARG A 246 21.00 27.73 -21.85
N PRO A 247 20.98 28.36 -23.03
CA PRO A 247 22.10 28.34 -23.98
C PRO A 247 23.34 29.03 -23.46
N GLU A 248 23.23 29.91 -22.46
CA GLU A 248 24.32 30.62 -21.78
C GLU A 248 25.12 29.71 -20.84
N LEU A 249 24.63 28.54 -20.46
CA LEU A 249 25.35 27.65 -19.55
C LEU A 249 26.50 26.92 -20.26
N PRO A 250 27.74 27.03 -19.79
CA PRO A 250 28.87 26.31 -20.35
C PRO A 250 28.67 24.82 -20.27
N LYS A 251 28.79 24.09 -21.38
CA LYS A 251 28.57 22.63 -21.51
C LYS A 251 29.44 21.80 -20.54
N THR A 252 30.54 22.34 -20.00
CA THR A 252 31.44 21.65 -19.09
C THR A 252 31.05 21.73 -17.61
N LEU A 253 29.98 22.44 -17.27
CA LEU A 253 29.62 22.75 -15.89
C LEU A 253 28.29 22.14 -15.46
N VAL A 254 27.73 21.33 -16.32
CA VAL A 254 26.41 20.77 -16.19
C VAL A 254 26.30 19.89 -14.97
N GLY A 255 25.98 19.94 -13.97
CA GLY A 255 25.84 19.19 -12.73
C GLY A 255 26.26 19.97 -11.50
N LYS A 256 27.31 20.77 -11.65
CA LYS A 256 27.77 21.63 -10.55
C LYS A 256 27.29 23.08 -10.64
N VAL A 257 26.78 23.48 -11.81
CA VAL A 257 26.44 24.87 -12.13
C VAL A 257 24.95 25.17 -12.09
N ALA A 258 24.08 24.18 -12.17
CA ALA A 258 22.65 24.43 -12.01
C ALA A 258 22.32 25.13 -10.68
N TYR A 259 23.00 24.76 -9.61
CA TYR A 259 22.88 25.43 -8.31
C TYR A 259 23.46 26.85 -8.28
N ARG A 260 24.62 27.06 -8.89
CA ARG A 260 25.28 28.37 -8.91
C ARG A 260 24.53 29.43 -9.73
N VAL A 261 23.95 29.01 -10.86
CA VAL A 261 23.18 29.94 -11.70
C VAL A 261 21.87 30.38 -11.02
N LEU A 262 21.27 29.51 -10.26
CA LEU A 262 20.08 29.88 -9.46
C LEU A 262 20.46 30.81 -8.31
N GLU A 263 21.59 30.61 -7.65
CA GLU A 263 22.09 31.48 -6.59
C GLU A 263 22.48 32.86 -7.12
N GLU A 264 23.06 32.96 -8.34
CA GLU A 264 23.42 34.24 -8.99
C GLU A 264 22.15 34.99 -9.45
N GLU A 265 21.13 34.34 -9.97
CA GLU A 265 19.83 34.97 -10.33
C GLU A 265 19.05 35.47 -9.11
N GLU A 266 19.17 34.80 -7.95
CA GLU A 266 18.53 35.27 -6.70
C GLU A 266 19.24 36.43 -6.03
N THR A 267 20.56 36.57 -6.27
CA THR A 267 21.37 37.72 -5.73
C THR A 267 21.25 39.00 -6.55
N GLU A 268 20.78 38.91 -7.80
CA GLU A 268 20.55 40.08 -8.66
C GLU A 268 19.11 40.65 -8.59
N ARG A 269 18.23 40.06 -7.77
CA ARG A 269 16.88 40.58 -7.50
C ARG A 269 16.76 41.20 -6.12
#